data_ee731bc6b62679fe19d17933f8b4e5b3
#
_entry.id   ee731bc6b62679fe19d17933f8b4e5b3
#
_cell.length_a   1.000
_cell.length_b   1.000
_cell.length_c   1.000
_cell.angle_alpha   90.00
_cell.angle_beta   90.00
_cell.angle_gamma   90.00
#
_symmetry.space_group_name_H-M   'P 1'
#
loop_
_entity.id
_entity.type
_entity.pdbx_description
1 polymer ?
#
loop_
_entity_poly.entity_id
_entity_poly.type
_entity_poly.pdbx_seq_one_letter_code
_entity_poly.pdbx_strand_id
1 'polypeptide(L)'
;MKILLVVDGSSYSDVAIKMLGALRLPAKTEVAILTVVPEATFLGGVTLDVIRGTSQARKKAHEEQQQKALELLQRIAGTLGEGKLKVETMVCWGNPAEVILQEAEEGKASLIVMGAKGLTDPLSFRLGSVALKVMKYATASVLLVRPKVATVAQEPRKKDKTATVSRVLLATDGSKYSDMVTHFLLNLPLPRQLEVIVITALQSHLEAWMKTPTLDFRTNQELLDRLHTAEEAEARKITGKAEKQFQKSGYKTASVIVRGGAGECILAAAKEYSPDIVAVGSKGLTGIESFLLGSVAERVARYVNCSVLIGRTHT
;
A
#
# COMPACT_ATOMS: atom_id res chain seq x y z
N MET A 1 8.25 -14.82 -7.59
CA MET A 1 7.22 -13.86 -7.14
C MET A 1 6.50 -13.36 -8.37
N LYS A 2 5.17 -13.29 -8.34
CA LYS A 2 4.37 -12.68 -9.42
C LYS A 2 3.85 -11.32 -8.98
N ILE A 3 4.04 -10.30 -9.81
CA ILE A 3 3.59 -8.92 -9.56
C ILE A 3 2.61 -8.53 -10.64
N LEU A 4 1.46 -8.00 -10.24
CA LEU A 4 0.53 -7.33 -11.14
C LEU A 4 0.75 -5.81 -11.02
N LEU A 5 1.32 -5.19 -12.04
CA LEU A 5 1.48 -3.75 -12.16
C LEU A 5 0.29 -3.17 -12.93
N VAL A 6 -0.53 -2.38 -12.25
CA VAL A 6 -1.71 -1.76 -12.84
C VAL A 6 -1.39 -0.33 -13.26
N VAL A 7 -1.64 -0.01 -14.52
CA VAL A 7 -1.34 1.30 -15.11
C VAL A 7 -2.54 1.85 -15.90
N ASP A 8 -2.76 3.15 -15.80
CA ASP A 8 -3.84 3.89 -16.48
C ASP A 8 -3.33 5.10 -17.27
N GLY A 9 -2.00 5.27 -17.34
CA GLY A 9 -1.37 6.43 -17.98
C GLY A 9 -1.39 7.70 -17.13
N SER A 10 -1.84 7.65 -15.88
CA SER A 10 -1.79 8.77 -14.94
C SER A 10 -0.37 9.00 -14.40
N SER A 11 -0.13 10.20 -13.86
CA SER A 11 1.13 10.51 -13.16
C SER A 11 1.37 9.59 -11.95
N TYR A 12 0.31 9.05 -11.34
CA TYR A 12 0.42 8.10 -10.24
C TYR A 12 0.87 6.71 -10.72
N SER A 13 0.44 6.27 -11.90
CA SER A 13 0.97 5.03 -12.50
C SER A 13 2.43 5.19 -12.94
N ASP A 14 2.86 6.38 -13.40
CA ASP A 14 4.27 6.65 -13.69
C ASP A 14 5.15 6.53 -12.43
N VAL A 15 4.65 7.01 -11.29
CA VAL A 15 5.37 6.86 -10.00
C VAL A 15 5.38 5.39 -9.56
N ALA A 16 4.30 4.64 -9.82
CA ALA A 16 4.25 3.21 -9.52
C ALA A 16 5.28 2.40 -10.32
N ILE A 17 5.44 2.71 -11.61
CA ILE A 17 6.47 2.11 -12.48
C ILE A 17 7.87 2.42 -11.94
N LYS A 18 8.16 3.67 -11.60
CA LYS A 18 9.44 4.09 -11.03
C LYS A 18 9.72 3.41 -9.68
N MET A 19 8.71 3.31 -8.83
CA MET A 19 8.80 2.63 -7.53
C MET A 19 9.14 1.14 -7.73
N LEU A 20 8.47 0.46 -8.66
CA LEU A 20 8.74 -0.93 -8.98
C LEU A 20 10.16 -1.13 -9.53
N GLY A 21 10.62 -0.25 -10.41
CA GLY A 21 11.98 -0.25 -10.95
C GLY A 21 13.06 0.04 -9.89
N ALA A 22 12.73 0.76 -8.82
CA ALA A 22 13.63 1.03 -7.69
C ALA A 22 13.79 -0.19 -6.76
N LEU A 23 12.86 -1.14 -6.78
CA LEU A 23 12.97 -2.42 -6.08
C LEU A 23 13.90 -3.33 -6.89
N ARG A 24 14.92 -3.90 -6.24
CA ARG A 24 15.84 -4.85 -6.88
C ARG A 24 15.17 -6.23 -6.96
N LEU A 25 14.19 -6.36 -7.87
CA LEU A 25 13.40 -7.58 -7.98
C LEU A 25 14.27 -8.81 -8.31
N PRO A 26 14.00 -9.99 -7.71
CA PRO A 26 14.72 -11.22 -8.04
C PRO A 26 14.59 -11.56 -9.53
N ALA A 27 15.64 -12.12 -10.12
CA ALA A 27 15.68 -12.46 -11.56
C ALA A 27 14.54 -13.40 -12.04
N LYS A 28 13.89 -14.13 -11.11
CA LYS A 28 12.72 -15.00 -11.39
C LYS A 28 11.38 -14.31 -11.13
N THR A 29 11.37 -12.99 -10.98
CA THR A 29 10.11 -12.25 -10.78
C THR A 29 9.40 -12.11 -12.13
N GLU A 30 8.14 -12.48 -12.16
CA GLU A 30 7.23 -12.26 -13.29
C GLU A 30 6.45 -10.98 -13.01
N VAL A 31 6.41 -10.09 -13.98
CA VAL A 31 5.65 -8.83 -13.90
C VAL A 31 4.61 -8.83 -15.01
N ALA A 32 3.35 -8.92 -14.64
CA ALA A 32 2.23 -8.70 -15.55
C ALA A 32 1.83 -7.21 -15.47
N ILE A 33 1.88 -6.52 -16.59
CA ILE A 33 1.47 -5.12 -16.69
C ILE A 33 0.06 -5.09 -17.26
N LEU A 34 -0.88 -4.61 -16.46
CA LEU A 34 -2.30 -4.55 -16.79
C LEU A 34 -2.75 -3.09 -16.99
N THR A 35 -3.41 -2.84 -18.12
CA THR A 35 -4.25 -1.67 -18.27
C THR A 35 -5.70 -2.10 -18.51
N VAL A 36 -6.63 -1.45 -17.82
CA VAL A 36 -8.06 -1.74 -17.98
C VAL A 36 -8.72 -0.55 -18.64
N VAL A 37 -9.31 -0.81 -19.79
CA VAL A 37 -10.13 0.18 -20.53
C VAL A 37 -11.55 0.07 -20.00
N PRO A 38 -12.11 1.13 -19.37
CA PRO A 38 -13.47 1.08 -18.88
C PRO A 38 -14.45 0.92 -20.04
N GLU A 39 -15.34 -0.05 -19.93
CA GLU A 39 -16.51 -0.06 -20.82
C GLU A 39 -17.34 1.18 -20.52
N ALA A 40 -17.62 1.95 -21.54
CA ALA A 40 -18.40 3.18 -21.42
C ALA A 40 -19.87 2.85 -21.13
N THR A 41 -20.15 2.38 -19.91
CA THR A 41 -21.50 1.92 -19.59
C THR A 41 -22.39 2.99 -18.98
N PHE A 42 -21.85 4.05 -18.38
CA PHE A 42 -22.68 5.14 -17.82
C PHE A 42 -21.88 6.41 -17.52
N LEU A 43 -21.93 7.37 -18.39
CA LEU A 43 -21.67 8.77 -18.05
C LEU A 43 -23.00 9.42 -17.65
N GLY A 44 -23.29 9.48 -16.33
CA GLY A 44 -24.27 10.42 -15.78
C GLY A 44 -25.71 10.29 -16.32
N GLY A 45 -26.28 9.08 -16.37
CA GLY A 45 -27.70 8.89 -16.73
C GLY A 45 -28.05 9.12 -18.21
N VAL A 46 -27.07 9.47 -19.03
CA VAL A 46 -27.24 9.50 -20.49
C VAL A 46 -26.69 8.18 -21.01
N THR A 47 -27.58 7.27 -21.37
CA THR A 47 -27.22 6.07 -22.13
C THR A 47 -26.54 6.52 -23.43
N LEU A 48 -25.41 5.90 -23.77
CA LEU A 48 -24.72 6.11 -25.05
C LEU A 48 -25.58 5.86 -26.28
N ASP A 49 -26.79 5.33 -26.10
CA ASP A 49 -27.82 5.25 -27.12
C ASP A 49 -28.29 6.64 -27.62
N VAL A 50 -28.09 7.70 -26.81
CA VAL A 50 -28.40 9.09 -27.25
C VAL A 50 -27.26 9.66 -28.09
N ILE A 51 -26.01 9.20 -27.91
CA ILE A 51 -24.93 9.42 -28.86
C ILE A 51 -25.02 8.30 -29.91
N ARG A 52 -26.04 8.34 -30.75
CA ARG A 52 -26.21 7.46 -31.92
C ARG A 52 -25.15 7.79 -32.99
N GLY A 53 -23.87 7.59 -32.60
CA GLY A 53 -22.83 7.39 -33.60
C GLY A 53 -23.08 6.04 -34.27
N THR A 54 -22.92 5.98 -35.56
CA THR A 54 -22.97 4.74 -36.36
C THR A 54 -22.13 3.66 -35.70
N SER A 55 -22.46 2.38 -35.86
CA SER A 55 -21.66 1.23 -35.33
C SER A 55 -20.17 1.37 -35.69
N GLN A 56 -19.90 2.05 -36.79
CA GLN A 56 -18.55 2.36 -37.29
C GLN A 56 -17.79 3.37 -36.40
N ALA A 57 -18.46 4.39 -35.85
CA ALA A 57 -17.84 5.36 -34.93
C ALA A 57 -17.48 4.70 -33.59
N ARG A 58 -18.35 3.80 -33.09
CA ARG A 58 -18.05 3.00 -31.89
C ARG A 58 -16.86 2.08 -32.11
N LYS A 59 -16.80 1.38 -33.22
CA LYS A 59 -15.70 0.49 -33.59
C LYS A 59 -14.37 1.27 -33.66
N LYS A 60 -14.38 2.43 -34.32
CA LYS A 60 -13.22 3.30 -34.42
C LYS A 60 -12.74 3.80 -33.05
N ALA A 61 -13.65 4.25 -32.19
CA ALA A 61 -13.32 4.68 -30.82
C ALA A 61 -12.72 3.54 -29.98
N HIS A 62 -13.24 2.31 -30.12
CA HIS A 62 -12.71 1.13 -29.47
C HIS A 62 -11.29 0.79 -29.95
N GLU A 63 -11.08 0.80 -31.27
CA GLU A 63 -9.77 0.57 -31.88
C GLU A 63 -8.75 1.62 -31.43
N GLU A 64 -9.12 2.90 -31.38
CA GLU A 64 -8.27 4.00 -30.90
C GLU A 64 -7.90 3.84 -29.41
N GLN A 65 -8.85 3.43 -28.57
CA GLN A 65 -8.58 3.17 -27.13
C GLN A 65 -7.66 1.96 -26.95
N GLN A 66 -7.90 0.90 -27.70
CA GLN A 66 -7.05 -0.29 -27.68
C GLN A 66 -5.62 0.04 -28.13
N GLN A 67 -5.47 0.81 -29.20
CA GLN A 67 -4.16 1.21 -29.70
C GLN A 67 -3.39 2.04 -28.66
N LYS A 68 -4.04 3.03 -28.05
CA LYS A 68 -3.43 3.83 -26.96
C LYS A 68 -3.01 2.99 -25.77
N ALA A 69 -3.83 2.00 -25.40
CA ALA A 69 -3.51 1.08 -24.31
C ALA A 69 -2.29 0.21 -24.64
N LEU A 70 -2.21 -0.31 -25.88
CA LEU A 70 -1.06 -1.10 -26.34
C LEU A 70 0.22 -0.26 -26.37
N GLU A 71 0.18 0.97 -26.89
CA GLU A 71 1.32 1.89 -26.91
C GLU A 71 1.83 2.21 -25.50
N LEU A 72 0.90 2.44 -24.55
CA LEU A 72 1.24 2.63 -23.14
C LEU A 72 2.00 1.42 -22.58
N LEU A 73 1.45 0.22 -22.79
CA LEU A 73 2.05 -1.02 -22.28
C LEU A 73 3.40 -1.31 -22.91
N GLN A 74 3.56 -1.12 -24.23
CA GLN A 74 4.85 -1.32 -24.93
C GLN A 74 5.93 -0.38 -24.40
N ARG A 75 5.60 0.90 -24.17
CA ARG A 75 6.54 1.87 -23.57
C ARG A 75 7.00 1.44 -22.19
N ILE A 76 6.06 0.97 -21.35
CA ILE A 76 6.37 0.56 -19.98
C ILE A 76 7.17 -0.76 -19.97
N ALA A 77 6.78 -1.73 -20.80
CA ALA A 77 7.49 -2.99 -20.94
C ALA A 77 8.95 -2.77 -21.39
N GLY A 78 9.20 -1.84 -22.32
CA GLY A 78 10.55 -1.44 -22.71
C GLY A 78 11.36 -0.90 -21.53
N THR A 79 10.76 -0.04 -20.71
CA THR A 79 11.44 0.55 -19.54
C THR A 79 11.79 -0.49 -18.45
N LEU A 80 10.91 -1.47 -18.22
CA LEU A 80 11.11 -2.51 -17.19
C LEU A 80 11.90 -3.72 -17.72
N GLY A 81 11.82 -3.99 -19.02
CA GLY A 81 12.43 -5.15 -19.69
C GLY A 81 13.93 -5.07 -19.93
N GLU A 82 14.57 -3.89 -19.74
CA GLU A 82 16.03 -3.74 -19.77
C GLU A 82 16.72 -4.54 -18.64
N GLY A 83 15.94 -5.01 -17.65
CA GLY A 83 16.34 -5.93 -16.60
C GLY A 83 16.04 -7.39 -16.96
N LYS A 84 16.48 -8.33 -16.13
CA LYS A 84 16.26 -9.79 -16.27
C LYS A 84 14.85 -10.24 -15.86
N LEU A 85 13.84 -9.37 -15.96
CA LEU A 85 12.47 -9.65 -15.54
C LEU A 85 11.67 -10.26 -16.70
N LYS A 86 10.84 -11.25 -16.40
CA LYS A 86 9.83 -11.73 -17.34
C LYS A 86 8.64 -10.77 -17.29
N VAL A 87 8.45 -9.99 -18.36
CA VAL A 87 7.38 -9.00 -18.46
C VAL A 87 6.32 -9.49 -19.43
N GLU A 88 5.07 -9.49 -19.01
CA GLU A 88 3.89 -9.76 -19.83
C GLU A 88 2.99 -8.51 -19.81
N THR A 89 2.25 -8.26 -20.89
CA THR A 89 1.36 -7.10 -21.01
C THR A 89 -0.06 -7.55 -21.32
N MET A 90 -1.05 -6.94 -20.68
CA MET A 90 -2.46 -7.26 -20.82
C MET A 90 -3.31 -6.00 -20.95
N VAL A 91 -4.18 -5.97 -21.93
CA VAL A 91 -5.25 -4.98 -22.09
C VAL A 91 -6.57 -5.69 -21.85
N CYS A 92 -7.27 -5.29 -20.80
CA CYS A 92 -8.59 -5.83 -20.47
C CYS A 92 -9.66 -4.75 -20.55
N TRP A 93 -10.91 -5.16 -20.76
CA TRP A 93 -12.07 -4.29 -20.83
C TRP A 93 -13.01 -4.59 -19.66
N GLY A 94 -13.64 -3.57 -19.10
CA GLY A 94 -14.63 -3.75 -18.03
C GLY A 94 -14.50 -2.78 -16.88
N ASN A 95 -15.04 -3.16 -15.71
CA ASN A 95 -14.90 -2.39 -14.49
C ASN A 95 -13.46 -2.53 -13.96
N PRO A 96 -12.69 -1.44 -13.87
CA PRO A 96 -11.27 -1.55 -13.52
C PRO A 96 -11.00 -2.29 -12.22
N ALA A 97 -11.79 -2.06 -11.17
CA ALA A 97 -11.54 -2.72 -9.88
C ALA A 97 -11.81 -4.23 -9.94
N GLU A 98 -12.87 -4.64 -10.64
CA GLU A 98 -13.26 -6.04 -10.77
C GLU A 98 -12.24 -6.80 -11.61
N VAL A 99 -11.86 -6.24 -12.76
CA VAL A 99 -10.84 -6.83 -13.65
C VAL A 99 -9.49 -6.96 -12.93
N ILE A 100 -9.04 -5.93 -12.21
CA ILE A 100 -7.78 -6.00 -11.47
C ILE A 100 -7.81 -7.12 -10.41
N LEU A 101 -8.92 -7.26 -9.70
CA LEU A 101 -9.07 -8.31 -8.68
C LEU A 101 -9.07 -9.70 -9.31
N GLN A 102 -9.79 -9.87 -10.40
CA GLN A 102 -9.86 -11.12 -11.15
C GLN A 102 -8.49 -11.52 -11.71
N GLU A 103 -7.81 -10.62 -12.42
CA GLU A 103 -6.48 -10.88 -13.00
C GLU A 103 -5.43 -11.16 -11.91
N ALA A 104 -5.54 -10.50 -10.75
CA ALA A 104 -4.64 -10.77 -9.63
C ALA A 104 -4.85 -12.18 -9.06
N GLU A 105 -6.10 -12.66 -8.98
CA GLU A 105 -6.45 -13.97 -8.46
C GLU A 105 -6.09 -15.08 -9.46
N GLU A 106 -6.53 -14.98 -10.71
CA GLU A 106 -6.24 -15.94 -11.77
C GLU A 106 -4.74 -16.06 -12.05
N GLY A 107 -4.05 -14.90 -12.08
CA GLY A 107 -2.61 -14.82 -12.23
C GLY A 107 -1.83 -15.27 -11.00
N LYS A 108 -2.47 -15.52 -9.86
CA LYS A 108 -1.83 -15.81 -8.57
C LYS A 108 -0.78 -14.75 -8.21
N ALA A 109 -1.13 -13.48 -8.39
CA ALA A 109 -0.24 -12.38 -8.07
C ALA A 109 0.06 -12.34 -6.56
N SER A 110 1.33 -12.24 -6.18
CA SER A 110 1.72 -12.04 -4.77
C SER A 110 1.64 -10.57 -4.35
N LEU A 111 1.75 -9.66 -5.32
CA LEU A 111 1.73 -8.23 -5.10
C LEU A 111 0.99 -7.54 -6.24
N ILE A 112 0.04 -6.69 -5.90
CA ILE A 112 -0.54 -5.70 -6.81
C ILE A 112 0.16 -4.37 -6.56
N VAL A 113 0.73 -3.76 -7.60
CA VAL A 113 1.33 -2.43 -7.54
C VAL A 113 0.49 -1.49 -8.40
N MET A 114 0.02 -0.39 -7.81
CA MET A 114 -0.82 0.57 -8.52
C MET A 114 -0.70 1.97 -7.95
N GLY A 115 -1.05 2.96 -8.72
CA GLY A 115 -1.20 4.33 -8.22
C GLY A 115 -2.32 4.44 -7.20
N ALA A 116 -2.13 5.24 -6.16
CA ALA A 116 -3.18 5.50 -5.17
C ALA A 116 -4.36 6.29 -5.75
N LYS A 117 -4.19 6.87 -6.94
CA LYS A 117 -5.21 7.59 -7.73
C LYS A 117 -5.05 7.28 -9.21
N GLY A 118 -6.09 7.58 -9.98
CA GLY A 118 -6.10 7.50 -11.42
C GLY A 118 -6.30 8.87 -12.09
N LEU A 119 -6.71 8.85 -13.36
CA LEU A 119 -6.86 10.03 -14.22
C LEU A 119 -7.93 11.02 -13.76
N THR A 120 -8.96 10.57 -13.05
CA THR A 120 -10.18 11.35 -12.81
C THR A 120 -10.14 12.30 -11.61
N ASP A 121 -9.15 12.18 -10.71
CA ASP A 121 -9.06 13.04 -9.52
C ASP A 121 -7.62 13.29 -9.06
N PRO A 122 -6.87 14.13 -9.78
CA PRO A 122 -5.46 14.39 -9.47
C PRO A 122 -5.26 15.34 -8.26
N LEU A 123 -6.27 16.14 -7.88
CA LEU A 123 -6.11 17.23 -6.92
C LEU A 123 -6.58 16.91 -5.50
N SER A 124 -7.39 15.88 -5.29
CA SER A 124 -7.84 15.51 -3.94
C SER A 124 -6.76 14.72 -3.18
N PHE A 125 -6.65 14.93 -1.87
CA PHE A 125 -5.81 14.09 -1.01
C PHE A 125 -6.41 12.69 -0.75
N ARG A 126 -7.54 12.38 -1.37
CA ARG A 126 -8.28 11.13 -1.15
C ARG A 126 -7.75 10.00 -2.01
N LEU A 127 -7.93 8.78 -1.54
CA LEU A 127 -7.65 7.56 -2.28
C LEU A 127 -8.66 7.40 -3.43
N GLY A 128 -8.20 6.99 -4.62
CA GLY A 128 -9.05 6.76 -5.78
C GLY A 128 -10.04 5.60 -5.53
N SER A 129 -11.19 5.63 -6.21
CA SER A 129 -12.25 4.62 -6.04
C SER A 129 -11.80 3.21 -6.42
N VAL A 130 -11.03 3.06 -7.49
CA VAL A 130 -10.44 1.77 -7.92
C VAL A 130 -9.45 1.28 -6.88
N ALA A 131 -8.50 2.14 -6.46
CA ALA A 131 -7.51 1.80 -5.45
C ALA A 131 -8.14 1.38 -4.12
N LEU A 132 -9.22 2.09 -3.70
CA LEU A 132 -9.98 1.75 -2.51
C LEU A 132 -10.63 0.35 -2.61
N LYS A 133 -11.26 0.04 -3.74
CA LYS A 133 -11.89 -1.28 -3.97
C LYS A 133 -10.83 -2.39 -4.01
N VAL A 134 -9.75 -2.20 -4.76
CA VAL A 134 -8.65 -3.17 -4.84
C VAL A 134 -8.04 -3.38 -3.46
N MET A 135 -7.70 -2.30 -2.75
CA MET A 135 -7.17 -2.38 -1.40
C MET A 135 -8.10 -3.16 -0.45
N LYS A 136 -9.41 -3.03 -0.61
CA LYS A 136 -10.39 -3.67 0.28
C LYS A 136 -10.57 -5.16 -0.02
N TYR A 137 -10.60 -5.53 -1.29
CA TYR A 137 -11.03 -6.86 -1.73
C TYR A 137 -9.92 -7.76 -2.28
N ALA A 138 -8.70 -7.25 -2.54
CA ALA A 138 -7.61 -8.08 -3.03
C ALA A 138 -7.25 -9.20 -2.04
N THR A 139 -6.93 -10.37 -2.56
CA THR A 139 -6.32 -11.48 -1.82
C THR A 139 -4.80 -11.34 -1.71
N ALA A 140 -4.19 -10.71 -2.72
CA ALA A 140 -2.77 -10.38 -2.78
C ALA A 140 -2.41 -9.18 -1.89
N SER A 141 -1.13 -9.04 -1.52
CA SER A 141 -0.60 -7.80 -0.95
C SER A 141 -0.75 -6.64 -1.94
N VAL A 142 -0.98 -5.41 -1.45
CA VAL A 142 -1.22 -4.25 -2.30
C VAL A 142 -0.24 -3.14 -1.94
N LEU A 143 0.53 -2.67 -2.92
CA LEU A 143 1.37 -1.48 -2.84
C LEU A 143 0.68 -0.31 -3.56
N LEU A 144 0.10 0.58 -2.77
CA LEU A 144 -0.49 1.83 -3.26
C LEU A 144 0.60 2.90 -3.33
N VAL A 145 0.93 3.33 -4.54
CA VAL A 145 2.04 4.26 -4.75
C VAL A 145 1.54 5.70 -4.82
N ARG A 146 2.24 6.58 -4.10
CA ARG A 146 2.02 8.02 -4.11
C ARG A 146 3.31 8.76 -4.45
N PRO A 147 3.23 9.88 -5.18
CA PRO A 147 4.35 10.79 -5.30
C PRO A 147 4.71 11.32 -3.91
N LYS A 148 6.01 11.39 -3.60
CA LYS A 148 6.48 11.98 -2.36
C LYS A 148 6.24 13.50 -2.41
N VAL A 149 5.39 14.00 -1.53
CA VAL A 149 5.20 15.44 -1.37
C VAL A 149 6.42 15.96 -0.60
N ALA A 150 7.19 16.84 -1.22
CA ALA A 150 8.28 17.54 -0.54
C ALA A 150 7.68 18.38 0.60
N THR A 151 7.91 17.98 1.84
CA THR A 151 7.60 18.83 2.99
C THR A 151 8.60 19.97 3.05
N VAL A 152 8.10 21.20 3.21
CA VAL A 152 8.86 22.47 3.21
C VAL A 152 10.01 22.52 4.24
N ALA A 153 10.12 21.55 5.13
CA ALA A 153 11.09 21.47 6.22
C ALA A 153 12.33 20.62 5.94
N GLN A 154 12.48 20.04 4.76
CA GLN A 154 13.68 19.27 4.42
C GLN A 154 14.42 19.94 3.29
N GLU A 155 15.70 20.32 3.55
CA GLU A 155 16.61 20.70 2.49
C GLU A 155 16.57 19.65 1.36
N PRO A 156 16.55 20.08 0.08
CA PRO A 156 16.52 19.15 -1.03
C PRO A 156 17.78 18.28 -0.94
N ARG A 157 17.63 17.03 -0.48
CA ARG A 157 18.70 16.03 -0.63
C ARG A 157 19.08 16.06 -2.09
N LYS A 158 20.40 16.19 -2.37
CA LYS A 158 20.99 16.24 -3.71
C LYS A 158 20.16 15.39 -4.67
N LYS A 159 19.82 15.98 -5.82
CA LYS A 159 19.00 15.36 -6.89
C LYS A 159 19.54 13.97 -7.26
N ASP A 160 19.15 12.95 -6.51
CA ASP A 160 19.29 11.57 -6.96
C ASP A 160 18.20 11.30 -7.98
N LYS A 161 18.60 11.16 -9.23
CA LYS A 161 17.74 10.91 -10.40
C LYS A 161 17.08 9.53 -10.38
N THR A 162 17.35 8.72 -9.37
CA THR A 162 16.75 7.39 -9.17
C THR A 162 15.82 7.44 -7.97
N ALA A 163 14.56 7.04 -8.17
CA ALA A 163 13.59 6.88 -7.08
C ALA A 163 14.06 5.73 -6.17
N THR A 164 14.87 6.04 -5.16
CA THR A 164 15.38 5.04 -4.22
C THR A 164 14.48 4.99 -2.99
N VAL A 165 13.99 3.80 -2.65
CA VAL A 165 13.33 3.56 -1.35
C VAL A 165 14.41 3.57 -0.28
N SER A 166 14.38 4.55 0.62
CA SER A 166 15.40 4.77 1.65
C SER A 166 14.90 4.50 3.07
N ARG A 167 13.59 4.59 3.29
CA ARG A 167 12.97 4.42 4.61
C ARG A 167 11.61 3.75 4.53
N VAL A 168 11.40 2.76 5.38
CA VAL A 168 10.10 2.10 5.58
C VAL A 168 9.68 2.29 7.04
N LEU A 169 8.42 2.68 7.25
CA LEU A 169 7.76 2.66 8.55
C LEU A 169 6.89 1.40 8.61
N LEU A 170 7.29 0.41 9.40
CA LEU A 170 6.56 -0.83 9.62
C LEU A 170 5.72 -0.73 10.88
N ALA A 171 4.41 -0.76 10.74
CA ALA A 171 3.51 -0.83 11.89
C ALA A 171 3.23 -2.30 12.26
N THR A 172 3.44 -2.62 13.53
CA THR A 172 3.19 -3.95 14.08
C THR A 172 2.44 -3.88 15.39
N ASP A 173 1.50 -4.80 15.56
CA ASP A 173 0.73 -5.04 16.78
C ASP A 173 0.98 -6.45 17.33
N GLY A 174 1.93 -7.19 16.77
CA GLY A 174 2.23 -8.57 17.11
C GLY A 174 1.24 -9.60 16.55
N SER A 175 0.24 -9.16 15.77
CA SER A 175 -0.71 -10.08 15.11
C SER A 175 -0.05 -10.87 13.97
N LYS A 176 -0.68 -11.99 13.59
CA LYS A 176 -0.27 -12.77 12.41
C LYS A 176 -0.20 -11.92 11.14
N TYR A 177 -1.06 -10.90 11.01
CA TYR A 177 -1.09 -10.02 9.83
C TYR A 177 0.08 -9.04 9.80
N SER A 178 0.52 -8.52 10.95
CA SER A 178 1.72 -7.70 11.03
C SER A 178 3.01 -8.52 10.86
N ASP A 179 3.03 -9.77 11.34
CA ASP A 179 4.12 -10.70 11.05
C ASP A 179 4.23 -11.00 9.54
N MET A 180 3.10 -11.16 8.85
CA MET A 180 3.07 -11.39 7.39
C MET A 180 3.65 -10.24 6.59
N VAL A 181 3.28 -9.00 6.90
CA VAL A 181 3.86 -7.84 6.19
C VAL A 181 5.35 -7.72 6.49
N THR A 182 5.78 -8.08 7.69
CA THR A 182 7.20 -8.16 8.06
C THR A 182 7.93 -9.16 7.18
N HIS A 183 7.43 -10.39 7.08
CA HIS A 183 8.00 -11.42 6.20
C HIS A 183 7.94 -11.04 4.72
N PHE A 184 6.85 -10.41 4.28
CA PHE A 184 6.72 -9.95 2.91
C PHE A 184 7.80 -8.92 2.57
N LEU A 185 8.02 -7.92 3.45
CA LEU A 185 9.08 -6.92 3.29
C LEU A 185 10.47 -7.54 3.25
N LEU A 186 10.75 -8.52 4.11
CA LEU A 186 12.04 -9.23 4.15
C LEU A 186 12.32 -10.01 2.86
N ASN A 187 11.27 -10.50 2.18
CA ASN A 187 11.36 -11.20 0.91
C ASN A 187 11.36 -10.24 -0.30
N LEU A 188 11.02 -8.96 -0.10
CA LEU A 188 11.24 -7.95 -1.13
C LEU A 188 12.73 -7.59 -1.17
N PRO A 189 13.35 -7.52 -2.33
CA PRO A 189 14.75 -7.12 -2.45
C PRO A 189 14.88 -5.61 -2.29
N LEU A 190 14.73 -5.18 -1.07
CA LEU A 190 14.87 -3.79 -0.68
C LEU A 190 16.35 -3.33 -0.76
N PRO A 191 16.62 -2.04 -1.02
CA PRO A 191 17.99 -1.52 -1.04
C PRO A 191 18.70 -1.78 0.30
N ARG A 192 19.98 -2.19 0.27
CA ARG A 192 20.75 -2.47 1.51
C ARG A 192 20.90 -1.28 2.46
N GLN A 193 20.79 -0.06 1.95
CA GLN A 193 20.87 1.17 2.74
C GLN A 193 19.53 1.60 3.34
N LEU A 194 18.50 0.78 3.18
CA LEU A 194 17.17 1.04 3.71
C LEU A 194 17.20 1.09 5.25
N GLU A 195 16.53 2.07 5.81
CA GLU A 195 16.20 2.16 7.22
C GLU A 195 14.77 1.66 7.45
N VAL A 196 14.60 0.74 8.39
CA VAL A 196 13.28 0.24 8.80
C VAL A 196 12.98 0.75 10.21
N ILE A 197 11.96 1.60 10.31
CA ILE A 197 11.43 2.08 11.59
C ILE A 197 10.24 1.20 11.95
N VAL A 198 10.34 0.49 13.06
CA VAL A 198 9.26 -0.37 13.56
C VAL A 198 8.44 0.40 14.59
N ILE A 199 7.16 0.59 14.35
CA ILE A 199 6.26 1.29 15.26
C ILE A 199 5.20 0.35 15.83
N THR A 200 4.99 0.44 17.14
CA THR A 200 3.87 -0.17 17.85
C THR A 200 3.11 0.92 18.60
N ALA A 201 1.80 0.94 18.43
CA ALA A 201 0.91 1.83 19.16
C ALA A 201 0.29 1.07 20.34
N LEU A 202 0.52 1.56 21.55
CA LEU A 202 -0.13 1.10 22.75
C LEU A 202 -1.51 1.76 22.86
N GLN A 203 -2.53 0.98 22.59
CA GLN A 203 -3.91 1.40 22.81
C GLN A 203 -4.27 1.08 24.24
N SER A 204 -4.18 2.08 25.12
CA SER A 204 -4.57 1.90 26.53
C SER A 204 -6.07 1.67 26.60
N HIS A 205 -6.48 0.42 26.69
CA HIS A 205 -7.86 0.07 27.04
C HIS A 205 -8.24 0.61 28.43
N LEU A 206 -7.26 0.86 29.27
CA LEU A 206 -7.43 1.49 30.59
C LEU A 206 -8.02 2.89 30.51
N GLU A 207 -7.60 3.73 29.56
CA GLU A 207 -8.18 5.07 29.40
C GLU A 207 -9.67 5.03 29.04
N ALA A 208 -10.08 4.00 28.27
CA ALA A 208 -11.49 3.78 27.98
C ALA A 208 -12.26 3.27 29.22
N TRP A 209 -11.64 2.44 30.04
CA TRP A 209 -12.20 1.91 31.29
C TRP A 209 -12.24 2.99 32.38
N MET A 210 -11.25 3.86 32.46
CA MET A 210 -11.20 4.97 33.41
C MET A 210 -12.32 6.02 33.17
N LYS A 211 -12.92 6.05 32.00
CA LYS A 211 -14.08 6.88 31.68
C LYS A 211 -15.40 6.25 32.11
N THR A 212 -15.41 5.01 32.60
CA THR A 212 -16.61 4.37 33.15
C THR A 212 -16.77 4.75 34.61
N PRO A 213 -17.95 5.26 35.07
CA PRO A 213 -18.16 5.79 36.41
C PRO A 213 -18.07 4.75 37.53
N THR A 214 -17.99 3.48 37.22
CA THR A 214 -18.14 2.34 38.15
C THR A 214 -16.87 1.85 38.81
N LEU A 215 -15.67 2.34 38.38
CA LEU A 215 -14.39 1.92 38.93
C LEU A 215 -13.58 3.12 39.40
N ASP A 216 -13.43 3.25 40.74
CA ASP A 216 -12.57 4.29 41.32
C ASP A 216 -11.08 3.87 41.20
N PHE A 217 -10.53 4.05 40.02
CA PHE A 217 -9.09 3.81 39.76
C PHE A 217 -8.18 4.90 40.33
N ARG A 218 -8.75 5.98 40.90
CA ARG A 218 -7.96 7.06 41.49
C ARG A 218 -7.20 6.63 42.75
N THR A 219 -7.61 5.51 43.36
CA THR A 219 -7.02 4.99 44.59
C THR A 219 -5.90 3.99 44.38
N ASN A 220 -5.59 3.56 43.12
CA ASN A 220 -4.59 2.53 42.90
C ASN A 220 -3.56 2.90 41.83
N GLN A 221 -2.82 3.98 42.06
CA GLN A 221 -1.74 4.46 41.19
C GLN A 221 -0.70 3.34 40.92
N GLU A 222 -0.39 2.54 41.91
CA GLU A 222 0.58 1.45 41.78
C GLU A 222 0.13 0.37 40.76
N LEU A 223 -1.17 0.06 40.74
CA LEU A 223 -1.72 -0.89 39.75
C LEU A 223 -1.62 -0.31 38.33
N LEU A 224 -1.92 0.97 38.15
CA LEU A 224 -1.79 1.65 36.87
C LEU A 224 -0.36 1.63 36.37
N ASP A 225 0.61 1.92 37.22
CA ASP A 225 2.03 1.94 36.88
C ASP A 225 2.53 0.53 36.50
N ARG A 226 2.08 -0.50 37.20
CA ARG A 226 2.37 -1.90 36.86
C ARG A 226 1.79 -2.29 35.50
N LEU A 227 0.55 -1.89 35.21
CA LEU A 227 -0.09 -2.17 33.92
C LEU A 227 0.61 -1.44 32.78
N HIS A 228 0.95 -0.17 32.95
CA HIS A 228 1.71 0.60 31.97
C HIS A 228 3.10 -0.04 31.70
N THR A 229 3.77 -0.48 32.74
CA THR A 229 5.08 -1.16 32.61
C THR A 229 4.94 -2.47 31.86
N ALA A 230 3.89 -3.25 32.11
CA ALA A 230 3.62 -4.51 31.42
C ALA A 230 3.27 -4.28 29.93
N GLU A 231 2.44 -3.28 29.62
CA GLU A 231 2.11 -2.89 28.23
C GLU A 231 3.38 -2.48 27.45
N GLU A 232 4.24 -1.67 28.05
CA GLU A 232 5.51 -1.26 27.42
C GLU A 232 6.47 -2.42 27.22
N ALA A 233 6.55 -3.34 28.18
CA ALA A 233 7.38 -4.52 28.06
C ALA A 233 6.92 -5.42 26.89
N GLU A 234 5.62 -5.62 26.75
CA GLU A 234 5.06 -6.38 25.62
C GLU A 234 5.29 -5.67 24.28
N ALA A 235 5.08 -4.34 24.22
CA ALA A 235 5.37 -3.56 23.02
C ALA A 235 6.85 -3.64 22.62
N ARG A 236 7.79 -3.57 23.58
CA ARG A 236 9.22 -3.77 23.32
C ARG A 236 9.53 -5.16 22.78
N LYS A 237 8.84 -6.17 23.25
CA LYS A 237 8.98 -7.54 22.75
C LYS A 237 8.48 -7.67 21.32
N ILE A 238 7.32 -7.07 21.00
CA ILE A 238 6.74 -7.04 19.65
C ILE A 238 7.68 -6.32 18.67
N THR A 239 8.08 -5.08 18.99
CA THR A 239 8.99 -4.33 18.12
C THR A 239 10.34 -4.99 17.98
N GLY A 240 10.92 -5.49 19.09
CA GLY A 240 12.22 -6.16 19.11
C GLY A 240 12.24 -7.46 18.30
N LYS A 241 11.11 -8.19 18.19
CA LYS A 241 10.98 -9.35 17.30
C LYS A 241 11.16 -8.94 15.83
N ALA A 242 10.45 -7.91 15.39
CA ALA A 242 10.55 -7.41 14.02
C ALA A 242 11.93 -6.80 13.72
N GLU A 243 12.46 -5.96 14.62
CA GLU A 243 13.79 -5.38 14.48
C GLU A 243 14.88 -6.45 14.28
N LYS A 244 14.90 -7.48 15.13
CA LYS A 244 15.88 -8.57 15.04
C LYS A 244 15.85 -9.29 13.70
N GLN A 245 14.66 -9.43 13.08
CA GLN A 245 14.53 -10.05 11.75
C GLN A 245 15.17 -9.18 10.66
N PHE A 246 14.93 -7.87 10.67
CA PHE A 246 15.54 -6.95 9.72
C PHE A 246 17.05 -6.79 9.96
N GLN A 247 17.50 -6.71 11.21
CA GLN A 247 18.93 -6.64 11.56
C GLN A 247 19.71 -7.86 11.08
N LYS A 248 19.13 -9.08 11.23
CA LYS A 248 19.72 -10.31 10.70
C LYS A 248 19.85 -10.29 9.18
N SER A 249 18.98 -9.53 8.48
CA SER A 249 19.02 -9.33 7.03
C SER A 249 19.90 -8.14 6.62
N GLY A 250 20.59 -7.48 7.58
CA GLY A 250 21.56 -6.41 7.34
C GLY A 250 20.96 -5.02 7.19
N TYR A 251 19.68 -4.82 7.56
CA TYR A 251 19.04 -3.50 7.51
C TYR A 251 19.29 -2.70 8.79
N LYS A 252 19.36 -1.37 8.65
CA LYS A 252 19.31 -0.45 9.79
C LYS A 252 17.89 -0.42 10.34
N THR A 253 17.75 -0.52 11.66
CA THR A 253 16.45 -0.50 12.32
C THR A 253 16.42 0.51 13.46
N ALA A 254 15.23 1.04 13.71
CA ALA A 254 14.87 1.78 14.91
C ALA A 254 13.47 1.37 15.33
N SER A 255 13.17 1.40 16.63
CA SER A 255 11.82 1.13 17.14
C SER A 255 11.23 2.34 17.84
N VAL A 256 9.92 2.48 17.68
CA VAL A 256 9.12 3.57 18.25
C VAL A 256 7.89 2.96 18.90
N ILE A 257 7.70 3.25 20.18
CA ILE A 257 6.50 2.86 20.93
C ILE A 257 5.76 4.13 21.29
N VAL A 258 4.51 4.25 20.88
CA VAL A 258 3.68 5.42 21.13
C VAL A 258 2.36 5.03 21.79
N ARG A 259 1.80 5.92 22.60
CA ARG A 259 0.48 5.72 23.22
C ARG A 259 -0.57 6.46 22.44
N GLY A 260 -1.69 5.81 22.17
CA GLY A 260 -2.83 6.41 21.47
C GLY A 260 -3.47 5.49 20.43
N GLY A 261 -4.39 6.01 19.66
CA GLY A 261 -5.02 5.32 18.56
C GLY A 261 -4.02 4.93 17.48
N ALA A 262 -3.96 3.65 17.10
CA ALA A 262 -2.94 3.13 16.20
C ALA A 262 -2.88 3.90 14.87
N GLY A 263 -4.05 4.24 14.28
CA GLY A 263 -4.09 4.97 13.02
C GLY A 263 -3.49 6.37 13.13
N GLU A 264 -3.80 7.11 14.20
CA GLU A 264 -3.27 8.45 14.48
C GLU A 264 -1.77 8.41 14.74
N CYS A 265 -1.32 7.46 15.56
CA CYS A 265 0.10 7.28 15.88
C CYS A 265 0.93 6.98 14.63
N ILE A 266 0.45 6.09 13.76
CA ILE A 266 1.14 5.77 12.50
C ILE A 266 1.18 6.98 11.56
N LEU A 267 0.08 7.74 11.45
CA LEU A 267 0.05 8.95 10.62
C LEU A 267 0.98 10.05 11.15
N ALA A 268 1.05 10.25 12.48
CA ALA A 268 1.97 11.17 13.11
C ALA A 268 3.43 10.77 12.87
N ALA A 269 3.76 9.49 13.08
CA ALA A 269 5.09 8.94 12.81
C ALA A 269 5.46 9.04 11.32
N ALA A 270 4.52 8.80 10.41
CA ALA A 270 4.77 8.97 8.99
C ALA A 270 5.09 10.42 8.60
N LYS A 271 4.48 11.39 9.29
CA LYS A 271 4.81 12.81 9.11
C LYS A 271 6.19 13.15 9.68
N GLU A 272 6.53 12.64 10.86
CA GLU A 272 7.79 12.89 11.56
C GLU A 272 8.97 12.25 10.82
N TYR A 273 8.88 10.96 10.55
CA TYR A 273 9.98 10.20 9.94
C TYR A 273 10.05 10.28 8.42
N SER A 274 9.02 10.81 7.75
CA SER A 274 8.93 10.97 6.29
C SER A 274 9.35 9.70 5.52
N PRO A 275 8.76 8.51 5.79
CA PRO A 275 9.11 7.29 5.10
C PRO A 275 8.72 7.34 3.61
N ASP A 276 9.33 6.49 2.80
CA ASP A 276 8.91 6.28 1.42
C ASP A 276 7.70 5.34 1.34
N ILE A 277 7.65 4.38 2.27
CA ILE A 277 6.57 3.38 2.37
C ILE A 277 6.17 3.24 3.85
N VAL A 278 4.86 3.30 4.12
CA VAL A 278 4.28 2.79 5.36
C VAL A 278 3.76 1.38 5.10
N ALA A 279 4.20 0.41 5.89
CA ALA A 279 3.79 -0.98 5.77
C ALA A 279 2.90 -1.38 6.95
N VAL A 280 1.73 -1.93 6.66
CA VAL A 280 0.73 -2.33 7.65
C VAL A 280 0.15 -3.70 7.30
N GLY A 281 -0.20 -4.49 8.30
CA GLY A 281 -1.02 -5.69 8.11
C GLY A 281 -2.43 -5.33 7.61
N SER A 282 -3.03 -6.21 6.82
CA SER A 282 -4.41 -5.99 6.35
C SER A 282 -5.45 -5.97 7.48
N LYS A 283 -5.14 -6.59 8.63
CA LYS A 283 -5.96 -6.63 9.85
C LYS A 283 -5.04 -6.52 11.08
N GLY A 284 -5.63 -6.30 12.25
CA GLY A 284 -4.94 -6.32 13.54
C GLY A 284 -5.41 -7.49 14.42
N LEU A 285 -5.11 -7.39 15.73
CA LEU A 285 -5.42 -8.42 16.74
C LEU A 285 -6.91 -8.76 16.83
N THR A 286 -7.80 -7.78 16.60
CA THR A 286 -9.26 -7.95 16.69
C THR A 286 -9.91 -8.36 15.37
N GLY A 287 -9.10 -8.62 14.33
CA GLY A 287 -9.58 -8.89 12.99
C GLY A 287 -10.38 -10.19 12.89
N ILE A 288 -11.70 -10.07 12.71
CA ILE A 288 -12.57 -11.19 12.36
C ILE A 288 -12.13 -11.72 11.00
N GLU A 289 -12.21 -13.02 10.78
CA GLU A 289 -11.73 -13.70 9.55
C GLU A 289 -12.46 -13.31 8.25
N SER A 290 -13.47 -12.42 8.32
CA SER A 290 -14.12 -11.89 7.13
C SER A 290 -13.16 -11.07 6.25
N PHE A 291 -13.36 -11.10 4.94
CA PHE A 291 -12.53 -10.48 3.88
C PHE A 291 -12.40 -8.94 3.94
N LEU A 292 -12.77 -8.30 5.02
CA LEU A 292 -12.73 -6.85 5.14
C LEU A 292 -11.35 -6.37 5.62
N LEU A 293 -10.93 -5.22 5.13
CA LEU A 293 -9.73 -4.52 5.55
C LEU A 293 -9.92 -3.93 6.95
N GLY A 294 -8.90 -4.00 7.80
CA GLY A 294 -8.91 -3.42 9.14
C GLY A 294 -8.96 -1.88 9.12
N SER A 295 -9.60 -1.30 10.13
CA SER A 295 -9.79 0.15 10.24
C SER A 295 -8.47 0.95 10.25
N VAL A 296 -7.44 0.42 10.89
CA VAL A 296 -6.09 1.04 10.92
C VAL A 296 -5.48 1.06 9.52
N ALA A 297 -5.48 -0.08 8.81
CA ALA A 297 -4.95 -0.17 7.45
C ALA A 297 -5.71 0.75 6.49
N GLU A 298 -7.05 0.79 6.57
CA GLU A 298 -7.86 1.69 5.76
C GLU A 298 -7.56 3.15 6.06
N ARG A 299 -7.47 3.53 7.34
CA ARG A 299 -7.17 4.90 7.78
C ARG A 299 -5.79 5.34 7.30
N VAL A 300 -4.77 4.51 7.50
CA VAL A 300 -3.41 4.80 7.03
C VAL A 300 -3.40 4.97 5.51
N ALA A 301 -4.00 4.03 4.76
CA ALA A 301 -4.05 4.11 3.31
C ALA A 301 -4.80 5.33 2.78
N ARG A 302 -5.79 5.85 3.49
CA ARG A 302 -6.53 7.06 3.09
C ARG A 302 -5.76 8.35 3.33
N TYR A 303 -5.03 8.44 4.45
CA TYR A 303 -4.57 9.75 4.96
C TYR A 303 -3.06 9.93 4.96
N VAL A 304 -2.25 8.88 4.78
CA VAL A 304 -0.80 9.04 4.72
C VAL A 304 -0.35 9.70 3.42
N ASN A 305 0.71 10.49 3.47
CA ASN A 305 1.24 11.26 2.32
C ASN A 305 2.33 10.53 1.52
N CYS A 306 2.61 9.26 1.84
CA CYS A 306 3.57 8.43 1.14
C CYS A 306 2.91 7.13 0.65
N SER A 307 3.69 6.27 -0.01
CA SER A 307 3.18 4.98 -0.46
C SER A 307 2.81 4.07 0.70
N VAL A 308 1.87 3.16 0.50
CA VAL A 308 1.39 2.22 1.53
C VAL A 308 1.45 0.79 1.00
N LEU A 309 2.12 -0.07 1.75
CA LEU A 309 2.09 -1.51 1.56
C LEU A 309 1.11 -2.13 2.56
N ILE A 310 0.10 -2.81 2.05
CA ILE A 310 -0.84 -3.60 2.85
C ILE A 310 -0.49 -5.07 2.66
N GLY A 311 0.06 -5.69 3.70
CA GLY A 311 0.44 -7.10 3.67
C GLY A 311 -0.75 -8.02 3.86
N ARG A 312 -0.82 -9.06 3.01
CA ARG A 312 -1.85 -10.11 3.04
C ARG A 312 -1.21 -11.48 2.93
N THR A 313 -1.91 -12.51 3.40
CA THR A 313 -1.54 -13.91 3.14
C THR A 313 -1.87 -14.26 1.71
N HIS A 314 -0.94 -14.97 1.04
CA HIS A 314 -1.35 -15.88 -0.02
C HIS A 314 -1.86 -17.16 0.66
N THR A 315 -3.12 -17.44 0.57
CA THR A 315 -3.68 -18.78 0.86
C THR A 315 -3.34 -19.71 -0.29
#